data_423145ef680971cb30136b98438c2f48
#
_entry.id   423145ef680971cb30136b98438c2f48
#
_cell.length_a   1.000
_cell.length_b   1.000
_cell.length_c   1.000
_cell.angle_alpha   90.00
_cell.angle_beta   90.00
_cell.angle_gamma   90.00
#
_symmetry.space_group_name_H-M   'P 1'
#
loop_
_entity.id
_entity.type
_entity.pdbx_description
1 polymer ?
#
loop_
_entity_poly.entity_id
_entity_poly.type
_entity_poly.pdbx_seq_one_letter_code
_entity_poly.pdbx_strand_id
1 'polypeptide(L)'
;MEQNSTLFQKDGKYFLQLDCENAKELSLKWDDKTYSFVKDGEKWILELPFSTAVNYVQICVDGQEVLHPDLPIGHGYGRLYNYIELPDEKKLAEVRDIPHGTLTHEFYKSEISNNWERFIVYLPPCVPSAGLPVLYLQHGFGESEISWTTTGKAKA
;
A
#
# COMPACT_ATOMS: atom_id res chain seq x y z
N MET A 1 22.99 -1.48 -16.95
CA MET A 1 22.13 -2.33 -16.12
C MET A 1 20.72 -1.77 -16.29
N GLU A 2 19.92 -2.41 -17.14
CA GLU A 2 18.50 -2.07 -17.26
C GLU A 2 17.83 -2.41 -15.94
N GLN A 3 17.27 -1.41 -15.28
CA GLN A 3 16.45 -1.61 -14.10
C GLN A 3 15.17 -2.34 -14.55
N ASN A 4 15.04 -3.59 -14.18
CA ASN A 4 13.80 -4.38 -14.30
C ASN A 4 12.82 -3.87 -13.24
N SER A 5 12.36 -2.64 -13.41
CA SER A 5 11.46 -2.00 -12.45
C SER A 5 10.03 -2.41 -12.76
N THR A 6 9.34 -2.99 -11.78
CA THR A 6 7.91 -3.33 -11.85
C THR A 6 7.05 -2.09 -12.18
N LEU A 7 7.48 -0.91 -11.76
CA LEU A 7 6.82 0.37 -12.02
C LEU A 7 7.82 1.32 -12.70
N PHE A 8 7.44 1.94 -13.81
CA PHE A 8 8.27 2.91 -14.51
C PHE A 8 7.44 4.04 -15.13
N GLN A 9 8.09 5.15 -15.45
CA GLN A 9 7.47 6.31 -16.10
C GLN A 9 8.01 6.51 -17.51
N LYS A 10 7.09 6.78 -18.44
CA LYS A 10 7.41 7.13 -19.83
C LYS A 10 6.41 8.17 -20.31
N ASP A 11 6.91 9.25 -20.95
CA ASP A 11 6.11 10.34 -21.52
C ASP A 11 5.10 10.94 -20.52
N GLY A 12 5.49 11.06 -19.25
CA GLY A 12 4.63 11.59 -18.18
C GLY A 12 3.58 10.62 -17.64
N LYS A 13 3.53 9.39 -18.16
CA LYS A 13 2.59 8.35 -17.73
C LYS A 13 3.30 7.25 -16.95
N TYR A 14 2.58 6.61 -16.04
CA TYR A 14 3.08 5.47 -15.29
C TYR A 14 2.65 4.15 -15.93
N PHE A 15 3.57 3.20 -15.92
CA PHE A 15 3.36 1.86 -16.46
C PHE A 15 3.71 0.82 -15.40
N LEU A 16 2.87 -0.20 -15.33
CA LEU A 16 3.11 -1.39 -14.52
C LEU A 16 3.58 -2.52 -15.42
N GLN A 17 4.68 -3.18 -15.05
CA GLN A 17 5.23 -4.34 -15.73
C GLN A 17 5.24 -5.52 -14.77
N LEU A 18 4.64 -6.63 -15.15
CA LEU A 18 4.54 -7.85 -14.34
C LEU A 18 5.03 -9.08 -15.12
N ASP A 19 5.50 -10.07 -14.36
CA ASP A 19 5.90 -11.38 -14.86
C ASP A 19 4.78 -12.40 -14.66
N CYS A 20 4.23 -12.91 -15.76
CA CYS A 20 3.22 -13.97 -15.77
C CYS A 20 3.42 -14.86 -17.01
N GLU A 21 4.46 -15.70 -17.00
CA GLU A 21 4.87 -16.47 -18.18
C GLU A 21 3.76 -17.31 -18.80
N ASN A 22 2.97 -18.00 -17.98
CA ASN A 22 1.95 -18.96 -18.41
C ASN A 22 0.55 -18.35 -18.56
N ALA A 23 0.37 -17.05 -18.26
CA ALA A 23 -0.92 -16.40 -18.38
C ALA A 23 -1.34 -16.25 -19.84
N LYS A 24 -2.60 -16.52 -20.11
CA LYS A 24 -3.24 -16.24 -21.41
C LYS A 24 -3.77 -14.82 -21.45
N GLU A 25 -4.23 -14.31 -20.30
CA GLU A 25 -4.69 -12.96 -20.11
C GLU A 25 -4.28 -12.44 -18.73
N LEU A 26 -3.96 -11.16 -18.66
CA LEU A 26 -3.67 -10.45 -17.43
C LEU A 26 -4.45 -9.14 -17.40
N SER A 27 -5.11 -8.86 -16.29
CA SER A 27 -5.84 -7.62 -16.12
C SER A 27 -5.72 -7.06 -14.70
N LEU A 28 -5.93 -5.76 -14.59
CA LEU A 28 -5.98 -5.00 -13.34
C LEU A 28 -7.40 -4.45 -13.18
N LYS A 29 -8.01 -4.68 -12.02
CA LYS A 29 -9.26 -4.02 -11.64
C LYS A 29 -8.97 -2.88 -10.67
N TRP A 30 -9.54 -1.73 -10.98
CA TRP A 30 -9.46 -0.51 -10.17
C TRP A 30 -10.69 0.37 -10.44
N ASP A 31 -11.29 0.91 -9.39
CA ASP A 31 -12.44 1.81 -9.48
C ASP A 31 -13.60 1.22 -10.34
N ASP A 32 -13.98 -0.03 -10.05
CA ASP A 32 -15.01 -0.82 -10.76
C ASP A 32 -14.76 -1.02 -12.28
N LYS A 33 -13.55 -0.71 -12.74
CA LYS A 33 -13.12 -0.91 -14.13
C LYS A 33 -12.03 -1.97 -14.23
N THR A 34 -11.98 -2.60 -15.41
CA THR A 34 -10.96 -3.59 -15.75
C THR A 34 -10.07 -3.05 -16.86
N TYR A 35 -8.77 -3.16 -16.66
CA TYR A 35 -7.73 -2.71 -17.59
C TYR A 35 -6.88 -3.92 -17.97
N SER A 36 -6.80 -4.20 -19.28
CA SER A 36 -6.04 -5.34 -19.79
C SER A 36 -4.58 -4.97 -20.01
N PHE A 37 -3.69 -5.84 -19.58
CA PHE A 37 -2.27 -5.74 -19.92
C PHE A 37 -2.04 -6.14 -21.37
N VAL A 38 -0.99 -5.58 -21.95
CA VAL A 38 -0.47 -5.97 -23.27
C VAL A 38 0.80 -6.80 -23.05
N LYS A 39 0.89 -7.93 -23.72
CA LYS A 39 2.08 -8.79 -23.66
C LYS A 39 3.17 -8.20 -24.57
N ASP A 40 4.35 -7.96 -24.00
CA ASP A 40 5.54 -7.50 -24.70
C ASP A 40 6.71 -8.45 -24.38
N GLY A 41 6.98 -9.36 -25.29
CA GLY A 41 7.92 -10.46 -25.08
C GLY A 41 7.47 -11.38 -23.94
N GLU A 42 8.27 -11.47 -22.89
CA GLU A 42 8.01 -12.28 -21.68
C GLU A 42 7.24 -11.49 -20.60
N LYS A 43 7.09 -10.16 -20.79
CA LYS A 43 6.49 -9.25 -19.80
C LYS A 43 5.08 -8.86 -20.19
N TRP A 44 4.32 -8.47 -19.19
CA TRP A 44 3.00 -7.88 -19.34
C TRP A 44 3.04 -6.43 -18.90
N ILE A 45 2.62 -5.51 -19.76
CA ILE A 45 2.71 -4.07 -19.54
C ILE A 45 1.31 -3.46 -19.58
N LEU A 46 1.05 -2.55 -18.63
CA LEU A 46 -0.18 -1.76 -18.56
C LEU A 46 0.15 -0.30 -18.29
N GLU A 47 -0.39 0.61 -19.10
CA GLU A 47 -0.46 2.03 -18.74
C GLU A 47 -1.46 2.21 -17.61
N LEU A 48 -1.01 2.76 -16.48
CA LEU A 48 -1.87 2.90 -15.29
C LEU A 48 -2.94 3.98 -15.49
N PRO A 49 -4.19 3.72 -15.07
CA PRO A 49 -5.30 4.66 -15.21
C PRO A 49 -5.28 5.79 -14.17
N PHE A 50 -4.28 5.82 -13.29
CA PHE A 50 -4.11 6.80 -12.23
C PHE A 50 -2.67 7.32 -12.21
N SER A 51 -2.46 8.51 -11.66
CA SER A 51 -1.18 9.21 -11.68
C SER A 51 -0.65 9.61 -10.30
N THR A 52 -1.39 9.35 -9.23
CA THR A 52 -1.03 9.80 -7.88
C THR A 52 -1.41 8.79 -6.81
N ALA A 53 -0.80 8.93 -5.62
CA ALA A 53 -1.17 8.29 -4.37
C ALA A 53 -0.99 6.75 -4.32
N VAL A 54 -1.52 6.17 -3.25
CA VAL A 54 -1.61 4.72 -3.05
C VAL A 54 -2.95 4.24 -3.61
N ASN A 55 -2.90 3.29 -4.53
CA ASN A 55 -4.07 2.73 -5.19
C ASN A 55 -4.16 1.23 -4.91
N TYR A 56 -5.22 0.79 -4.23
CA TYR A 56 -5.52 -0.63 -4.08
C TYR A 56 -6.01 -1.19 -5.42
N VAL A 57 -5.44 -2.29 -5.83
CA VAL A 57 -5.73 -2.94 -7.11
C VAL A 57 -5.97 -4.43 -6.94
N GLN A 58 -6.72 -5.02 -7.86
CA GLN A 58 -6.89 -6.46 -7.95
C GLN A 58 -6.24 -6.94 -9.26
N ILE A 59 -5.26 -7.81 -9.15
CA ILE A 59 -4.65 -8.45 -10.32
C ILE A 59 -5.43 -9.71 -10.64
N CYS A 60 -5.81 -9.89 -11.90
CA CYS A 60 -6.51 -11.07 -12.39
C CYS A 60 -5.67 -11.76 -13.45
N VAL A 61 -5.35 -13.03 -13.21
CA VAL A 61 -4.66 -13.94 -14.14
C VAL A 61 -5.68 -14.95 -14.64
N ASP A 62 -5.89 -15.01 -15.93
CA ASP A 62 -6.85 -15.92 -16.59
C ASP A 62 -8.26 -15.86 -15.93
N GLY A 63 -8.70 -14.63 -15.60
CA GLY A 63 -9.98 -14.36 -14.97
C GLY A 63 -10.03 -14.58 -13.45
N GLN A 64 -8.99 -15.11 -12.83
CA GLN A 64 -8.92 -15.35 -11.39
C GLN A 64 -8.15 -14.24 -10.69
N GLU A 65 -8.71 -13.70 -9.60
CA GLU A 65 -8.03 -12.73 -8.75
C GLU A 65 -6.91 -13.40 -7.96
N VAL A 66 -5.72 -12.78 -7.99
CA VAL A 66 -4.53 -13.23 -7.29
C VAL A 66 -3.85 -12.09 -6.55
N LEU A 67 -3.08 -12.40 -5.50
CA LEU A 67 -2.09 -11.49 -4.94
C LEU A 67 -0.78 -11.71 -5.69
N HIS A 68 -0.40 -10.74 -6.52
CA HIS A 68 0.82 -10.84 -7.33
C HIS A 68 2.05 -10.59 -6.46
N PRO A 69 3.09 -11.46 -6.53
CA PRO A 69 4.26 -11.37 -5.63
C PRO A 69 5.14 -10.14 -5.86
N ASP A 70 5.14 -9.59 -7.07
CA ASP A 70 5.94 -8.41 -7.41
C ASP A 70 5.33 -7.09 -6.92
N LEU A 71 4.13 -7.14 -6.36
CA LEU A 71 3.45 -5.98 -5.82
C LEU A 71 3.33 -6.04 -4.30
N PRO A 72 3.44 -4.90 -3.62
CA PRO A 72 3.21 -4.86 -2.18
C PRO A 72 1.76 -5.23 -1.84
N ILE A 73 1.60 -5.80 -0.65
CA ILE A 73 0.30 -6.25 -0.13
C ILE A 73 -0.12 -5.32 1.00
N GLY A 74 -1.34 -4.81 0.91
CA GLY A 74 -2.02 -4.06 1.96
C GLY A 74 -3.31 -4.74 2.40
N HIS A 75 -3.86 -4.28 3.51
CA HIS A 75 -5.14 -4.72 4.03
C HIS A 75 -6.16 -3.59 3.91
N GLY A 76 -7.31 -3.89 3.33
CA GLY A 76 -8.42 -2.95 3.21
C GLY A 76 -9.72 -3.69 2.96
N TYR A 77 -10.84 -3.10 3.30
CA TYR A 77 -12.18 -3.69 3.08
C TYR A 77 -12.34 -5.13 3.58
N GLY A 78 -11.64 -5.50 4.69
CA GLY A 78 -11.71 -6.82 5.29
C GLY A 78 -10.90 -7.91 4.59
N ARG A 79 -10.04 -7.57 3.61
CA ARG A 79 -9.22 -8.53 2.87
C ARG A 79 -7.86 -7.97 2.46
N LEU A 80 -7.00 -8.83 1.95
CA LEU A 80 -5.73 -8.44 1.35
C LEU A 80 -5.93 -7.95 -0.10
N TYR A 81 -5.15 -6.94 -0.47
CA TYR A 81 -5.04 -6.39 -1.82
C TYR A 81 -3.59 -6.19 -2.20
N ASN A 82 -3.27 -6.27 -3.47
CA ASN A 82 -2.10 -5.58 -3.96
C ASN A 82 -2.36 -4.07 -3.96
N TYR A 83 -1.32 -3.28 -3.82
CA TYR A 83 -1.44 -1.85 -4.05
C TYR A 83 -0.26 -1.34 -4.87
N ILE A 84 -0.50 -0.24 -5.57
CA ILE A 84 0.50 0.49 -6.33
C ILE A 84 0.65 1.86 -5.69
N GLU A 85 1.87 2.17 -5.30
CA GLU A 85 2.22 3.49 -4.77
C GLU A 85 2.98 4.27 -5.83
N LEU A 86 2.41 5.39 -6.24
CA LEU A 86 3.07 6.32 -7.14
C LEU A 86 3.85 7.38 -6.34
N PRO A 87 4.94 7.92 -6.90
CA PRO A 87 5.72 8.94 -6.24
C PRO A 87 4.87 10.14 -5.80
N ASP A 88 5.09 10.61 -4.58
CA ASP A 88 4.51 11.84 -4.08
C ASP A 88 5.40 13.03 -4.48
N GLU A 89 4.88 13.94 -5.33
CA GLU A 89 5.62 15.13 -5.76
C GLU A 89 6.07 16.01 -4.58
N LYS A 90 5.29 16.05 -3.50
CA LYS A 90 5.59 16.79 -2.29
C LYS A 90 6.51 16.04 -1.33
N LYS A 91 6.79 14.78 -1.60
CA LYS A 91 7.64 13.90 -0.77
C LYS A 91 7.23 13.82 0.71
N LEU A 92 5.94 13.98 0.98
CA LEU A 92 5.42 14.00 2.36
C LEU A 92 5.41 12.63 3.00
N ALA A 93 5.25 11.57 2.19
CA ALA A 93 5.20 10.18 2.62
C ALA A 93 6.52 9.42 2.40
N GLU A 94 7.58 10.08 1.95
CA GLU A 94 8.90 9.48 1.81
C GLU A 94 9.62 9.40 3.16
N VAL A 95 10.26 8.26 3.43
CA VAL A 95 11.14 8.10 4.59
C VAL A 95 12.38 8.97 4.38
N ARG A 96 12.61 9.92 5.27
CA ARG A 96 13.72 10.87 5.21
C ARG A 96 14.88 10.43 6.11
N ASP A 97 16.09 10.86 5.80
CA ASP A 97 17.28 10.63 6.64
C ASP A 97 17.29 11.61 7.82
N ILE A 98 16.41 11.37 8.78
CA ILE A 98 16.27 12.12 10.04
C ILE A 98 16.03 11.11 11.17
N PRO A 99 16.22 11.50 12.45
CA PRO A 99 15.85 10.65 13.56
C PRO A 99 14.35 10.26 13.49
N HIS A 100 14.07 8.98 13.50
CA HIS A 100 12.71 8.44 13.49
C HIS A 100 12.26 8.02 14.89
N GLY A 101 10.97 8.08 15.12
CA GLY A 101 10.35 7.58 16.34
C GLY A 101 10.18 6.06 16.34
N THR A 102 9.49 5.56 17.34
CA THR A 102 9.19 4.13 17.51
C THR A 102 7.70 3.87 17.31
N LEU A 103 7.39 2.68 16.77
CA LEU A 103 6.05 2.12 16.75
C LEU A 103 6.00 0.94 17.72
N THR A 104 5.07 0.98 18.67
CA THR A 104 4.84 -0.09 19.62
C THR A 104 3.44 -0.65 19.42
N HIS A 105 3.33 -1.98 19.35
CA HIS A 105 2.06 -2.70 19.36
C HIS A 105 1.68 -2.99 20.79
N GLU A 106 0.54 -2.45 21.22
CA GLU A 106 0.04 -2.60 22.57
C GLU A 106 -1.27 -3.38 22.60
N PHE A 107 -1.49 -4.07 23.70
CA PHE A 107 -2.70 -4.84 23.94
C PHE A 107 -3.39 -4.37 25.20
N TYR A 108 -4.71 -4.29 25.17
CA TYR A 108 -5.50 -4.01 26.36
C TYR A 108 -6.77 -4.86 26.38
N LYS A 109 -7.26 -5.13 27.55
CA LYS A 109 -8.56 -5.78 27.76
C LYS A 109 -9.65 -4.71 27.72
N SER A 110 -10.46 -4.69 26.68
CA SER A 110 -11.59 -3.78 26.58
C SER A 110 -12.70 -4.19 27.56
N GLU A 111 -13.14 -3.27 28.41
CA GLU A 111 -14.27 -3.49 29.30
C GLU A 111 -15.61 -3.52 28.55
N ILE A 112 -15.68 -2.85 27.39
CA ILE A 112 -16.89 -2.73 26.57
C ILE A 112 -17.12 -4.03 25.79
N SER A 113 -16.13 -4.47 24.98
CA SER A 113 -16.24 -5.66 24.14
C SER A 113 -15.95 -6.96 24.90
N ASN A 114 -15.35 -6.87 26.09
CA ASN A 114 -14.80 -7.98 26.85
C ASN A 114 -13.76 -8.81 26.08
N ASN A 115 -13.12 -8.25 25.07
CA ASN A 115 -12.08 -8.86 24.26
C ASN A 115 -10.72 -8.19 24.46
N TRP A 116 -9.65 -8.89 24.06
CA TRP A 116 -8.35 -8.28 23.89
C TRP A 116 -8.33 -7.49 22.59
N GLU A 117 -8.01 -6.21 22.71
CA GLU A 117 -7.90 -5.27 21.58
C GLU A 117 -6.45 -4.84 21.38
N ARG A 118 -6.13 -4.37 20.20
CA ARG A 118 -4.79 -3.89 19.84
C ARG A 118 -4.86 -2.44 19.38
N PHE A 119 -3.77 -1.72 19.66
CA PHE A 119 -3.53 -0.40 19.08
C PHE A 119 -2.04 -0.19 18.86
N ILE A 120 -1.70 0.77 18.02
CA ILE A 120 -0.31 1.13 17.75
C ILE A 120 -0.05 2.52 18.32
N VAL A 121 1.05 2.64 19.05
CA VAL A 121 1.54 3.91 19.59
C VAL A 121 2.78 4.33 18.76
N TYR A 122 2.73 5.53 18.20
CA TYR A 122 3.92 6.19 17.70
C TYR A 122 4.45 7.16 18.73
N LEU A 123 5.72 7.04 19.06
CA LEU A 123 6.46 8.01 19.88
C LEU A 123 7.55 8.66 19.04
N PRO A 124 7.60 9.99 18.96
CA PRO A 124 8.67 10.68 18.24
C PRO A 124 10.05 10.45 18.89
N PRO A 125 11.15 10.68 18.17
CA PRO A 125 12.50 10.39 18.66
C PRO A 125 12.89 11.21 19.90
N CYS A 126 12.24 12.34 20.11
CA CYS A 126 12.47 13.20 21.28
C CYS A 126 11.14 13.49 21.97
N VAL A 127 10.95 12.96 23.16
CA VAL A 127 9.76 13.22 23.99
C VAL A 127 10.11 14.31 25.00
N PRO A 128 9.46 15.49 24.98
CA PRO A 128 9.69 16.54 25.97
C PRO A 128 9.18 16.12 27.34
N SER A 129 9.81 16.63 28.40
CA SER A 129 9.43 16.34 29.79
C SER A 129 8.01 16.81 30.15
N ALA A 130 7.50 17.79 29.43
CA ALA A 130 6.12 18.30 29.62
C ALA A 130 5.04 17.39 29.03
N GLY A 131 5.42 16.28 28.38
CA GLY A 131 4.50 15.40 27.67
C GLY A 131 4.21 15.88 26.23
N LEU A 132 3.41 15.09 25.52
CA LEU A 132 3.03 15.32 24.15
C LEU A 132 1.50 15.40 24.01
N PRO A 133 0.97 16.20 23.09
CA PRO A 133 -0.41 16.06 22.69
C PRO A 133 -0.64 14.68 22.06
N VAL A 134 -1.84 14.13 22.23
CA VAL A 134 -2.20 12.82 21.68
C VAL A 134 -3.12 13.00 20.48
N LEU A 135 -2.78 12.36 19.37
CA LEU A 135 -3.62 12.23 18.19
C LEU A 135 -4.14 10.80 18.10
N TYR A 136 -5.44 10.62 18.06
CA TYR A 136 -6.08 9.33 17.83
C TYR A 136 -6.45 9.20 16.35
N LEU A 137 -5.91 8.16 15.69
CA LEU A 137 -6.22 7.82 14.30
C LEU A 137 -7.07 6.54 14.28
N GLN A 138 -8.34 6.69 13.94
CA GLN A 138 -9.26 5.57 13.77
C GLN A 138 -9.20 5.09 12.31
N HIS A 139 -9.07 3.77 12.12
CA HIS A 139 -9.15 3.16 10.80
C HIS A 139 -10.58 3.12 10.24
N GLY A 140 -10.71 2.91 8.93
CA GLY A 140 -11.97 2.78 8.23
C GLY A 140 -12.61 1.39 8.35
N PHE A 141 -13.79 1.23 7.78
CA PHE A 141 -14.49 -0.06 7.71
C PHE A 141 -13.64 -1.11 6.96
N GLY A 142 -13.51 -2.30 7.55
CA GLY A 142 -12.75 -3.39 6.96
C GLY A 142 -11.23 -3.24 7.04
N GLU A 143 -10.72 -2.28 7.80
CA GLU A 143 -9.31 -2.04 8.05
C GLU A 143 -8.91 -2.48 9.47
N SER A 144 -7.69 -2.15 9.89
CA SER A 144 -7.17 -2.49 11.21
C SER A 144 -6.20 -1.42 11.72
N GLU A 145 -5.72 -1.59 12.95
CA GLU A 145 -4.79 -0.68 13.62
C GLU A 145 -3.51 -0.39 12.82
N ILE A 146 -3.11 -1.28 11.90
CA ILE A 146 -1.88 -1.11 11.09
C ILE A 146 -2.08 -0.24 9.85
N SER A 147 -3.30 0.07 9.45
CA SER A 147 -3.59 0.73 8.17
C SER A 147 -2.91 2.09 8.04
N TRP A 148 -2.96 2.92 9.09
CA TRP A 148 -2.31 4.23 9.10
C TRP A 148 -0.79 4.17 9.05
N THR A 149 -0.18 3.12 9.60
CA THR A 149 1.27 2.99 9.68
C THR A 149 1.90 2.22 8.53
N THR A 150 1.09 1.46 7.79
CA THR A 150 1.53 0.72 6.58
C THR A 150 1.26 1.54 5.32
N THR A 151 0.04 1.45 4.80
CA THR A 151 -0.35 2.14 3.56
C THR A 151 -0.57 3.64 3.75
N GLY A 152 -1.05 4.07 4.92
CA GLY A 152 -1.23 5.48 5.29
C GLY A 152 0.06 6.23 5.62
N LYS A 153 1.16 5.52 5.85
CA LYS A 153 2.51 6.07 6.13
C LYS A 153 2.57 7.17 7.18
N ALA A 154 1.71 7.12 8.16
CA ALA A 154 1.60 8.15 9.20
C ALA A 154 2.89 8.36 10.04
N LYS A 155 3.90 7.52 9.86
CA LYS A 155 5.21 7.57 10.53
C LYS A 155 6.35 8.12 9.66
N ALA A 156 6.10 8.38 8.36
CA ALA A 156 7.11 8.80 7.39
C ALA A 156 7.58 10.24 7.61
#